data_b2007d6268e2684d4abddfe548568844
#
_entry.id   b2007d6268e2684d4abddfe548568844
#
_cell.length_a   1.000
_cell.length_b   1.000
_cell.length_c   1.000
_cell.angle_alpha   90.00
_cell.angle_beta   90.00
_cell.angle_gamma   90.00
#
_symmetry.space_group_name_H-M   'P 1'
#
loop_
_entity.id
_entity.type
_entity.pdbx_description
1 polymer ?
#
loop_
_entity_poly.entity_id
_entity_poly.type
_entity_poly.pdbx_seq_one_letter_code
_entity_poly.pdbx_strand_id
1 'polypeptide(L)'
;VIVALIDSGLGMLPTSAWLRKLRPELDLILALDPDGAPWGPKPEQWVIDRVLATAQRCLDRGAEVIVLPCNTASVTALDHVREFVGPAVPVVGTVPAIKPAAAACPSVAVWATAATTASRYQADLIEKFGNGSSVVGVACHGLAEAIDRGERDAATAAIASAVERTPDGVGGVVLGCTHYPLVADEIAAQLPAGVRLFDSAEAVAAQTLRRIDALNRPSGGEGTVEVFLSGRPGRLPASAEAFPAGQLLSAGRSQPS
;
A
#
# COMPACT_ATOMS: atom_id res chain seq x y z
N VAL A 1 -2.41 -0.09 -21.51
CA VAL A 1 -1.40 0.47 -20.57
C VAL A 1 -1.12 -0.57 -19.49
N ILE A 2 0.17 -0.84 -19.26
CA ILE A 2 0.65 -1.76 -18.22
C ILE A 2 1.09 -0.96 -17.00
N VAL A 3 0.49 -1.24 -15.84
CA VAL A 3 0.79 -0.60 -14.56
C VAL A 3 1.50 -1.61 -13.65
N ALA A 4 2.72 -1.31 -13.22
CA ALA A 4 3.43 -2.12 -12.24
C ALA A 4 3.22 -1.57 -10.83
N LEU A 5 2.83 -2.45 -9.90
CA LEU A 5 2.76 -2.14 -8.48
C LEU A 5 3.83 -2.93 -7.73
N ILE A 6 4.66 -2.25 -6.95
CA ILE A 6 5.83 -2.82 -6.28
C ILE A 6 5.69 -2.63 -4.76
N ASP A 7 5.67 -3.73 -4.01
CA ASP A 7 5.57 -3.76 -2.55
C ASP A 7 6.36 -4.95 -1.98
N SER A 8 6.62 -4.93 -0.69
CA SER A 8 7.22 -6.08 0.01
C SER A 8 6.25 -7.26 0.15
N GLY A 9 4.95 -7.02 0.20
CA GLY A 9 3.93 -8.04 0.46
C GLY A 9 2.55 -7.67 -0.06
N LEU A 10 1.50 -8.06 0.66
CA LEU A 10 0.10 -7.89 0.27
C LEU A 10 -0.42 -6.44 0.34
N GLY A 11 0.36 -5.50 0.88
CA GLY A 11 -0.04 -4.10 1.01
C GLY A 11 -0.39 -3.41 -0.31
N MET A 12 0.05 -3.95 -1.44
CA MET A 12 -0.33 -3.44 -2.77
C MET A 12 -1.77 -3.77 -3.16
N LEU A 13 -2.37 -4.83 -2.58
CA LEU A 13 -3.67 -5.33 -3.05
C LEU A 13 -4.80 -4.30 -2.97
N PRO A 14 -4.93 -3.46 -1.91
CA PRO A 14 -5.99 -2.45 -1.86
C PRO A 14 -5.93 -1.47 -3.04
N THR A 15 -4.75 -0.92 -3.34
CA THR A 15 -4.56 0.00 -4.48
C THR A 15 -4.80 -0.72 -5.82
N SER A 16 -4.31 -1.95 -5.97
CA SER A 16 -4.51 -2.76 -7.17
C SER A 16 -5.99 -3.06 -7.41
N ALA A 17 -6.74 -3.37 -6.35
CA ALA A 17 -8.17 -3.62 -6.43
C ALA A 17 -8.95 -2.35 -6.84
N TRP A 18 -8.55 -1.17 -6.36
CA TRP A 18 -9.13 0.10 -6.79
C TRP A 18 -8.85 0.37 -8.27
N LEU A 19 -7.62 0.16 -8.74
CA LEU A 19 -7.29 0.28 -10.16
C LEU A 19 -8.14 -0.67 -11.00
N ARG A 20 -8.26 -1.94 -10.59
CA ARG A 20 -9.08 -2.94 -11.29
C ARG A 20 -10.56 -2.57 -11.34
N LYS A 21 -11.11 -1.97 -10.27
CA LYS A 21 -12.51 -1.52 -10.23
C LYS A 21 -12.75 -0.28 -11.09
N LEU A 22 -11.84 0.69 -11.04
CA LEU A 22 -11.99 1.97 -11.73
C LEU A 22 -11.64 1.89 -13.22
N ARG A 23 -10.73 0.99 -13.60
CA ARG A 23 -10.23 0.85 -14.96
C ARG A 23 -9.94 -0.64 -15.25
N PRO A 24 -10.99 -1.44 -15.51
CA PRO A 24 -10.89 -2.92 -15.64
C PRO A 24 -9.96 -3.40 -16.76
N GLU A 25 -9.79 -2.61 -17.80
CA GLU A 25 -8.97 -2.92 -18.96
C GLU A 25 -7.46 -2.74 -18.73
N LEU A 26 -7.02 -2.16 -17.61
CA LEU A 26 -5.59 -2.02 -17.33
C LEU A 26 -4.94 -3.38 -17.12
N ASP A 27 -3.80 -3.59 -17.74
CA ASP A 27 -2.93 -4.71 -17.43
C ASP A 27 -2.08 -4.38 -16.20
N LEU A 28 -2.03 -5.27 -15.24
CA LEU A 28 -1.33 -5.06 -13.97
C LEU A 28 -0.17 -6.03 -13.82
N ILE A 29 0.98 -5.52 -13.41
CA ILE A 29 2.09 -6.31 -12.88
C ILE A 29 2.13 -6.12 -11.37
N LEU A 30 1.96 -7.20 -10.62
CA LEU A 30 2.04 -7.22 -9.16
C LEU A 30 3.39 -7.82 -8.75
N ALA A 31 4.31 -6.99 -8.30
CA ALA A 31 5.66 -7.39 -7.93
C ALA A 31 5.83 -7.37 -6.40
N LEU A 32 5.69 -8.53 -5.78
CA LEU A 32 5.88 -8.77 -4.36
C LEU A 32 7.29 -9.28 -4.08
N ASP A 33 7.77 -9.06 -2.87
CA ASP A 33 9.10 -9.51 -2.45
C ASP A 33 9.08 -10.37 -1.17
N PRO A 34 8.50 -11.58 -1.21
CA PRO A 34 8.43 -12.45 -0.03
C PRO A 34 9.80 -12.84 0.54
N ASP A 35 10.85 -12.92 -0.28
CA ASP A 35 12.20 -13.26 0.19
C ASP A 35 12.85 -12.10 0.96
N GLY A 36 12.42 -10.86 0.72
CA GLY A 36 12.94 -9.65 1.36
C GLY A 36 12.03 -9.04 2.42
N ALA A 37 10.76 -9.45 2.46
CA ALA A 37 9.78 -8.90 3.40
C ALA A 37 10.11 -9.24 4.87
N PRO A 38 9.76 -8.36 5.83
CA PRO A 38 9.28 -6.99 5.64
C PRO A 38 10.42 -6.01 5.31
N TRP A 39 10.16 -4.98 4.51
CA TRP A 39 11.18 -3.99 4.15
C TRP A 39 11.45 -2.95 5.26
N GLY A 40 10.48 -2.69 6.14
CA GLY A 40 10.60 -1.65 7.17
C GLY A 40 11.85 -1.73 8.06
N PRO A 41 12.27 -2.90 8.56
CA PRO A 41 13.47 -3.05 9.37
C PRO A 41 14.78 -3.10 8.57
N LYS A 42 14.73 -3.11 7.23
CA LYS A 42 15.93 -3.25 6.39
C LYS A 42 16.68 -1.92 6.25
N PRO A 43 18.01 -1.95 6.00
CA PRO A 43 18.77 -0.75 5.68
C PRO A 43 18.19 -0.04 4.46
N GLU A 44 18.19 1.29 4.48
CA GLU A 44 17.62 2.13 3.42
C GLU A 44 18.19 1.80 2.04
N GLN A 45 19.51 1.73 1.92
CA GLN A 45 20.16 1.41 0.65
C GLN A 45 19.77 0.02 0.12
N TRP A 46 19.60 -0.95 1.01
CA TRP A 46 19.15 -2.29 0.62
C TRP A 46 17.74 -2.25 0.02
N VAL A 47 16.83 -1.44 0.61
CA VAL A 47 15.47 -1.26 0.07
C VAL A 47 15.51 -0.57 -1.29
N ILE A 48 16.31 0.49 -1.43
CA ILE A 48 16.49 1.21 -2.69
C ILE A 48 16.94 0.25 -3.79
N ASP A 49 18.01 -0.50 -3.56
CA ASP A 49 18.55 -1.44 -4.55
C ASP A 49 17.52 -2.51 -4.95
N ARG A 50 16.75 -2.99 -3.97
CA ARG A 50 15.72 -4.00 -4.18
C ARG A 50 14.57 -3.46 -5.04
N VAL A 51 14.10 -2.25 -4.74
CA VAL A 51 13.02 -1.59 -5.49
C VAL A 51 13.48 -1.24 -6.92
N LEU A 52 14.69 -0.72 -7.09
CA LEU A 52 15.25 -0.41 -8.41
C LEU A 52 15.37 -1.66 -9.30
N ALA A 53 15.90 -2.76 -8.74
CA ALA A 53 16.00 -4.02 -9.47
C ALA A 53 14.62 -4.57 -9.87
N THR A 54 13.61 -4.39 -9.02
CA THR A 54 12.23 -4.77 -9.32
C THR A 54 11.61 -3.87 -10.38
N ALA A 55 11.83 -2.55 -10.28
CA ALA A 55 11.37 -1.59 -11.27
C ALA A 55 11.93 -1.88 -12.67
N GLN A 56 13.24 -2.20 -12.77
CA GLN A 56 13.84 -2.60 -14.05
C GLN A 56 13.14 -3.82 -14.65
N ARG A 57 12.88 -4.87 -13.86
CA ARG A 57 12.16 -6.06 -14.35
C ARG A 57 10.75 -5.73 -14.84
N CYS A 58 10.05 -4.84 -14.15
CA CYS A 58 8.74 -4.37 -14.59
C CYS A 58 8.81 -3.60 -15.92
N LEU A 59 9.83 -2.73 -16.10
CA LEU A 59 10.08 -2.03 -17.36
C LEU A 59 10.39 -3.02 -18.50
N ASP A 60 11.19 -4.05 -18.24
CA ASP A 60 11.52 -5.10 -19.23
C ASP A 60 10.25 -5.88 -19.67
N ARG A 61 9.20 -5.88 -18.83
CA ARG A 61 7.87 -6.43 -19.14
C ARG A 61 6.91 -5.41 -19.76
N GLY A 62 7.40 -4.22 -20.09
CA GLY A 62 6.63 -3.18 -20.75
C GLY A 62 5.80 -2.29 -19.82
N ALA A 63 6.10 -2.25 -18.52
CA ALA A 63 5.43 -1.33 -17.61
C ALA A 63 5.61 0.13 -18.07
N GLU A 64 4.50 0.84 -18.16
CA GLU A 64 4.45 2.25 -18.59
C GLU A 64 4.23 3.20 -17.42
N VAL A 65 3.77 2.67 -16.28
CA VAL A 65 3.57 3.40 -15.02
C VAL A 65 4.02 2.51 -13.87
N ILE A 66 4.73 3.10 -12.91
CA ILE A 66 5.15 2.41 -11.68
C ILE A 66 4.42 3.03 -10.49
N VAL A 67 3.87 2.17 -9.64
CA VAL A 67 3.24 2.55 -8.38
C VAL A 67 3.99 1.87 -7.24
N LEU A 68 4.31 2.63 -6.19
CA LEU A 68 4.90 2.12 -4.95
C LEU A 68 3.84 2.22 -3.84
N PRO A 69 2.88 1.29 -3.77
CA PRO A 69 1.85 1.29 -2.73
C PRO A 69 2.40 0.68 -1.43
N CYS A 70 3.55 1.16 -1.01
CA CYS A 70 4.30 0.76 0.18
C CYS A 70 4.90 2.01 0.81
N ASN A 71 4.57 2.29 2.07
CA ASN A 71 5.10 3.48 2.75
C ASN A 71 6.63 3.42 2.85
N THR A 72 7.22 2.28 3.19
CA THR A 72 8.68 2.11 3.22
C THR A 72 9.31 2.44 1.87
N ALA A 73 8.84 1.81 0.79
CA ALA A 73 9.36 2.07 -0.55
C ALA A 73 9.15 3.53 -0.99
N SER A 74 8.01 4.12 -0.65
CA SER A 74 7.71 5.51 -1.01
C SER A 74 8.62 6.51 -0.31
N VAL A 75 9.00 6.24 0.95
CA VAL A 75 9.92 7.11 1.70
C VAL A 75 11.36 6.95 1.24
N THR A 76 11.79 5.72 1.03
CA THR A 76 13.21 5.43 0.78
C THR A 76 13.59 5.45 -0.70
N ALA A 77 12.72 4.97 -1.59
CA ALA A 77 13.09 4.67 -2.97
C ALA A 77 12.36 5.52 -4.03
N LEU A 78 11.31 6.26 -3.69
CA LEU A 78 10.47 6.94 -4.70
C LEU A 78 11.26 7.86 -5.63
N ASP A 79 12.11 8.72 -5.08
CA ASP A 79 12.88 9.68 -5.89
C ASP A 79 13.99 8.98 -6.68
N HIS A 80 14.60 7.93 -6.12
CA HIS A 80 15.56 7.09 -6.84
C HIS A 80 14.91 6.36 -8.04
N VAL A 81 13.68 5.86 -7.87
CA VAL A 81 12.94 5.24 -8.98
C VAL A 81 12.59 6.28 -10.05
N ARG A 82 12.15 7.48 -9.65
CA ARG A 82 11.86 8.57 -10.58
C ARG A 82 13.08 8.97 -11.41
N GLU A 83 14.23 9.10 -10.76
CA GLU A 83 15.50 9.40 -11.44
C GLU A 83 15.90 8.27 -12.38
N PHE A 84 15.79 7.05 -11.93
CA PHE A 84 16.15 5.85 -12.68
C PHE A 84 15.31 5.65 -13.95
N VAL A 85 13.97 5.80 -13.87
CA VAL A 85 13.08 5.59 -15.02
C VAL A 85 12.95 6.81 -15.93
N GLY A 86 13.33 7.98 -15.42
CA GLY A 86 13.22 9.24 -16.14
C GLY A 86 11.79 9.76 -16.29
N PRO A 87 11.59 10.92 -16.94
CA PRO A 87 10.31 11.62 -16.98
C PRO A 87 9.23 10.94 -17.83
N ALA A 88 9.60 9.98 -18.66
CA ALA A 88 8.67 9.31 -19.58
C ALA A 88 7.80 8.25 -18.89
N VAL A 89 8.22 7.76 -17.72
CA VAL A 89 7.48 6.75 -16.92
C VAL A 89 7.02 7.39 -15.62
N PRO A 90 5.73 7.67 -15.46
CA PRO A 90 5.21 8.20 -14.19
C PRO A 90 5.45 7.23 -13.04
N VAL A 91 5.90 7.78 -11.90
CA VAL A 91 6.06 7.03 -10.65
C VAL A 91 5.18 7.63 -9.57
N VAL A 92 4.29 6.83 -9.02
CA VAL A 92 3.33 7.22 -7.98
C VAL A 92 3.68 6.51 -6.67
N GLY A 93 3.91 7.28 -5.62
CA GLY A 93 4.12 6.75 -4.27
C GLY A 93 2.85 6.88 -3.43
N THR A 94 2.92 6.38 -2.19
CA THR A 94 1.86 6.51 -1.20
C THR A 94 2.35 7.27 0.03
N VAL A 95 1.41 7.91 0.71
CA VAL A 95 1.60 8.50 2.04
C VAL A 95 0.37 8.21 2.90
N PRO A 96 0.52 8.05 4.21
CA PRO A 96 -0.61 7.91 5.13
C PRO A 96 -1.61 9.07 5.00
N ALA A 97 -2.90 8.76 5.11
CA ALA A 97 -4.00 9.71 4.91
C ALA A 97 -4.20 10.68 6.09
N ILE A 98 -3.11 11.21 6.66
CA ILE A 98 -3.14 12.11 7.85
C ILE A 98 -3.86 13.41 7.52
N LYS A 99 -3.56 14.01 6.37
CA LYS A 99 -4.16 15.29 5.97
C LYS A 99 -5.69 15.26 5.89
N PRO A 100 -6.34 14.30 5.18
CA PRO A 100 -7.79 14.21 5.16
C PRO A 100 -8.39 13.83 6.52
N ALA A 101 -7.71 13.02 7.32
CA ALA A 101 -8.16 12.65 8.65
C ALA A 101 -8.17 13.86 9.59
N ALA A 102 -7.08 14.64 9.63
CA ALA A 102 -6.96 15.83 10.45
C ALA A 102 -7.94 16.95 10.02
N ALA A 103 -8.25 17.03 8.73
CA ALA A 103 -9.28 17.97 8.25
C ALA A 103 -10.70 17.58 8.68
N ALA A 104 -10.95 16.29 8.94
CA ALA A 104 -12.27 15.75 9.23
C ALA A 104 -12.52 15.48 10.72
N CYS A 105 -11.45 15.34 11.53
CA CYS A 105 -11.51 14.94 12.93
C CYS A 105 -10.56 15.78 13.79
N PRO A 106 -11.01 16.31 14.93
CA PRO A 106 -10.15 17.09 15.82
C PRO A 106 -9.12 16.22 16.58
N SER A 107 -9.36 14.91 16.65
CA SER A 107 -8.46 13.94 17.26
C SER A 107 -8.33 12.70 16.38
N VAL A 108 -7.09 12.31 16.08
CA VAL A 108 -6.76 11.25 15.11
C VAL A 108 -5.67 10.34 15.68
N ALA A 109 -5.83 9.03 15.54
CA ALA A 109 -4.77 8.06 15.76
C ALA A 109 -4.19 7.60 14.41
N VAL A 110 -2.87 7.50 14.28
CA VAL A 110 -2.20 6.93 13.11
C VAL A 110 -1.70 5.55 13.49
N TRP A 111 -2.36 4.53 12.97
CA TRP A 111 -1.96 3.15 13.14
C TRP A 111 -0.89 2.79 12.11
N ALA A 112 0.29 2.43 12.57
CA ALA A 112 1.41 2.07 11.70
C ALA A 112 2.23 0.92 12.30
N THR A 113 3.16 0.37 11.54
CA THR A 113 4.12 -0.59 12.10
C THR A 113 4.96 0.08 13.19
N ALA A 114 5.52 -0.70 14.11
CA ALA A 114 6.37 -0.17 15.18
C ALA A 114 7.55 0.67 14.63
N ALA A 115 8.18 0.19 13.55
CA ALA A 115 9.26 0.91 12.89
C ALA A 115 8.81 2.26 12.32
N THR A 116 7.66 2.29 11.65
CA THR A 116 7.10 3.55 11.10
C THR A 116 6.70 4.51 12.22
N THR A 117 6.04 4.02 13.27
CA THR A 117 5.59 4.86 14.40
C THR A 117 6.76 5.51 15.14
N ALA A 118 7.89 4.81 15.27
CA ALA A 118 9.11 5.34 15.88
C ALA A 118 9.97 6.21 14.93
N SER A 119 9.59 6.32 13.65
CA SER A 119 10.38 7.00 12.64
C SER A 119 10.19 8.51 12.67
N ARG A 120 11.26 9.24 12.33
CA ARG A 120 11.19 10.69 12.09
C ARG A 120 10.21 11.02 10.94
N TYR A 121 10.13 10.16 9.95
CA TYR A 121 9.19 10.30 8.84
C TYR A 121 7.74 10.48 9.30
N GLN A 122 7.25 9.64 10.21
CA GLN A 122 5.89 9.78 10.72
C GLN A 122 5.73 11.07 11.54
N ALA A 123 6.73 11.44 12.34
CA ALA A 123 6.71 12.69 13.09
C ALA A 123 6.62 13.91 12.16
N ASP A 124 7.43 13.95 11.11
CA ASP A 124 7.44 15.03 10.10
C ASP A 124 6.09 15.11 9.34
N LEU A 125 5.46 13.96 9.04
CA LEU A 125 4.13 13.93 8.43
C LEU A 125 3.05 14.48 9.37
N ILE A 126 3.10 14.13 10.65
CA ILE A 126 2.15 14.62 11.65
C ILE A 126 2.32 16.13 11.81
N GLU A 127 3.56 16.64 11.92
CA GLU A 127 3.86 18.07 12.00
C GLU A 127 3.32 18.82 10.77
N LYS A 128 3.59 18.29 9.57
CA LYS A 128 3.23 18.94 8.31
C LYS A 128 1.73 18.93 8.02
N PHE A 129 1.03 17.86 8.37
CA PHE A 129 -0.35 17.61 7.94
C PHE A 129 -1.38 17.53 9.07
N GLY A 130 -0.94 17.58 10.33
CA GLY A 130 -1.83 17.50 11.48
C GLY A 130 -2.81 18.67 11.60
N ASN A 131 -2.50 19.81 10.99
CA ASN A 131 -3.42 20.95 10.81
C ASN A 131 -4.14 21.40 12.10
N GLY A 132 -3.46 21.37 13.25
CA GLY A 132 -4.04 21.74 14.55
C GLY A 132 -4.88 20.64 15.23
N SER A 133 -5.08 19.51 14.60
CA SER A 133 -5.71 18.34 15.23
C SER A 133 -4.73 17.64 16.17
N SER A 134 -5.25 17.01 17.22
CA SER A 134 -4.46 16.10 18.05
C SER A 134 -4.18 14.82 17.29
N VAL A 135 -2.93 14.59 16.88
CA VAL A 135 -2.55 13.39 16.11
C VAL A 135 -1.56 12.54 16.90
N VAL A 136 -1.91 11.29 17.17
CA VAL A 136 -1.11 10.35 17.97
C VAL A 136 -0.76 9.12 17.15
N GLY A 137 0.52 8.70 17.17
CA GLY A 137 0.97 7.45 16.57
C GLY A 137 0.65 6.24 17.48
N VAL A 138 0.11 5.18 16.89
CA VAL A 138 -0.14 3.91 17.55
C VAL A 138 0.60 2.79 16.82
N ALA A 139 1.54 2.15 17.51
CA ALA A 139 2.31 1.05 16.94
C ALA A 139 1.48 -0.24 16.91
N CYS A 140 1.24 -0.79 15.72
CA CYS A 140 0.53 -2.05 15.52
C CYS A 140 1.54 -3.19 15.34
N HIS A 141 1.92 -3.82 16.44
CA HIS A 141 2.89 -4.91 16.43
C HIS A 141 2.32 -6.16 15.76
N GLY A 142 3.04 -6.71 14.78
CA GLY A 142 2.72 -7.99 14.14
C GLY A 142 1.50 -7.98 13.21
N LEU A 143 0.76 -6.86 13.08
CA LEU A 143 -0.46 -6.84 12.27
C LEU A 143 -0.18 -7.01 10.77
N ALA A 144 0.81 -6.31 10.23
CA ALA A 144 1.16 -6.43 8.81
C ALA A 144 1.65 -7.84 8.46
N GLU A 145 2.46 -8.43 9.32
CA GLU A 145 3.00 -9.79 9.18
C GLU A 145 1.88 -10.85 9.27
N ALA A 146 0.93 -10.67 10.19
CA ALA A 146 -0.22 -11.57 10.31
C ALA A 146 -1.11 -11.53 9.05
N ILE A 147 -1.30 -10.35 8.48
CA ILE A 147 -2.02 -10.17 7.21
C ILE A 147 -1.28 -10.88 6.08
N ASP A 148 0.02 -10.67 5.93
CA ASP A 148 0.83 -11.31 4.87
C ASP A 148 0.79 -12.84 4.93
N ARG A 149 0.70 -13.42 6.15
CA ARG A 149 0.60 -14.86 6.35
C ARG A 149 -0.82 -15.42 6.32
N GLY A 150 -1.85 -14.54 6.30
CA GLY A 150 -3.24 -14.96 6.39
C GLY A 150 -3.63 -15.51 7.78
N GLU A 151 -2.92 -15.12 8.83
CA GLU A 151 -3.10 -15.57 10.21
C GLU A 151 -4.21 -14.74 10.90
N ARG A 152 -5.47 -15.09 10.68
CA ARG A 152 -6.64 -14.31 11.13
C ARG A 152 -6.66 -14.07 12.65
N ASP A 153 -6.40 -15.09 13.45
CA ASP A 153 -6.44 -14.97 14.92
C ASP A 153 -5.34 -14.03 15.42
N ALA A 154 -4.14 -14.10 14.83
CA ALA A 154 -3.03 -13.20 15.12
C ALA A 154 -3.35 -11.76 14.71
N ALA A 155 -3.97 -11.57 13.54
CA ALA A 155 -4.43 -10.25 13.10
C ALA A 155 -5.50 -9.67 14.04
N THR A 156 -6.50 -10.46 14.44
CA THR A 156 -7.53 -10.06 15.39
C THR A 156 -6.93 -9.64 16.73
N ALA A 157 -5.98 -10.39 17.27
CA ALA A 157 -5.29 -10.07 18.52
C ALA A 157 -4.43 -8.79 18.39
N ALA A 158 -3.76 -8.61 17.25
CA ALA A 158 -2.98 -7.40 16.99
C ALA A 158 -3.86 -6.15 16.86
N ILE A 159 -5.05 -6.27 16.25
CA ILE A 159 -6.05 -5.20 16.18
C ILE A 159 -6.53 -4.85 17.59
N ALA A 160 -6.93 -5.83 18.41
CA ALA A 160 -7.37 -5.61 19.79
C ALA A 160 -6.31 -4.85 20.60
N SER A 161 -5.06 -5.27 20.49
CA SER A 161 -3.93 -4.60 21.14
C SER A 161 -3.69 -3.18 20.64
N ALA A 162 -3.94 -2.88 19.37
CA ALA A 162 -3.87 -1.53 18.84
C ALA A 162 -5.04 -0.65 19.33
N VAL A 163 -6.25 -1.21 19.41
CA VAL A 163 -7.43 -0.53 19.99
C VAL A 163 -7.15 -0.11 21.44
N GLU A 164 -6.62 -1.01 22.28
CA GLU A 164 -6.28 -0.70 23.69
C GLU A 164 -5.26 0.44 23.82
N ARG A 165 -4.39 0.62 22.84
CA ARG A 165 -3.39 1.72 22.82
C ARG A 165 -3.89 2.98 22.13
N THR A 166 -5.04 2.92 21.50
CA THR A 166 -5.64 4.08 20.86
C THR A 166 -6.28 4.97 21.93
N PRO A 167 -5.94 6.27 22.00
CA PRO A 167 -6.52 7.16 23.00
C PRO A 167 -8.04 7.23 22.90
N ASP A 168 -8.70 7.36 24.05
CA ASP A 168 -10.13 7.59 24.11
C ASP A 168 -10.51 8.90 23.39
N GLY A 169 -11.67 8.90 22.75
CA GLY A 169 -12.23 10.08 22.11
C GLY A 169 -11.61 10.44 20.75
N VAL A 170 -10.79 9.58 20.13
CA VAL A 170 -10.36 9.80 18.75
C VAL A 170 -11.56 9.72 17.82
N GLY A 171 -11.68 10.69 16.89
CA GLY A 171 -12.72 10.71 15.87
C GLY A 171 -12.33 9.95 14.60
N GLY A 172 -11.04 9.68 14.40
CA GLY A 172 -10.54 9.01 13.22
C GLY A 172 -9.28 8.18 13.47
N VAL A 173 -9.16 7.09 12.72
CA VAL A 173 -7.96 6.24 12.66
C VAL A 173 -7.44 6.24 11.22
N VAL A 174 -6.18 6.65 11.06
CA VAL A 174 -5.45 6.53 9.79
C VAL A 174 -4.81 5.16 9.71
N LEU A 175 -5.11 4.42 8.67
CA LEU A 175 -4.46 3.15 8.34
C LEU A 175 -3.10 3.46 7.70
N GLY A 176 -2.09 3.69 8.54
CA GLY A 176 -0.75 4.14 8.17
C GLY A 176 0.17 3.04 7.62
N CYS A 177 -0.36 1.83 7.45
CA CYS A 177 0.29 0.75 6.72
C CYS A 177 -0.64 0.28 5.60
N THR A 178 -0.10 0.06 4.43
CA THR A 178 -0.85 -0.31 3.22
C THR A 178 -1.50 -1.70 3.30
N HIS A 179 -1.11 -2.53 4.26
CA HIS A 179 -1.76 -3.81 4.57
C HIS A 179 -3.09 -3.64 5.30
N TYR A 180 -3.21 -2.63 6.16
CA TYR A 180 -4.35 -2.51 7.09
C TYR A 180 -5.71 -2.33 6.41
N PRO A 181 -5.85 -1.70 5.24
CA PRO A 181 -7.12 -1.68 4.52
C PRO A 181 -7.68 -3.06 4.17
N LEU A 182 -6.83 -4.12 4.13
CA LEU A 182 -7.28 -5.49 3.89
C LEU A 182 -8.14 -6.05 5.04
N VAL A 183 -7.99 -5.51 6.24
CA VAL A 183 -8.72 -5.88 7.46
C VAL A 183 -9.51 -4.69 8.04
N ALA A 184 -9.90 -3.73 7.19
CA ALA A 184 -10.58 -2.51 7.61
C ALA A 184 -11.91 -2.79 8.33
N ASP A 185 -12.67 -3.78 7.90
CA ASP A 185 -13.94 -4.16 8.51
C ASP A 185 -13.73 -4.74 9.92
N GLU A 186 -12.68 -5.56 10.10
CA GLU A 186 -12.29 -6.11 11.40
C GLU A 186 -11.79 -5.02 12.35
N ILE A 187 -11.05 -4.04 11.84
CA ILE A 187 -10.62 -2.86 12.60
C ILE A 187 -11.84 -2.04 13.03
N ALA A 188 -12.75 -1.74 12.10
CA ALA A 188 -13.96 -0.97 12.39
C ALA A 188 -14.85 -1.64 13.42
N ALA A 189 -14.94 -2.99 13.38
CA ALA A 189 -15.75 -3.77 14.32
C ALA A 189 -15.21 -3.73 15.76
N GLN A 190 -13.91 -3.49 15.96
CA GLN A 190 -13.27 -3.42 17.27
C GLN A 190 -13.11 -1.98 17.82
N LEU A 191 -13.24 -0.98 16.97
CA LEU A 191 -13.18 0.43 17.37
C LEU A 191 -14.53 0.90 17.95
N PRO A 192 -14.53 1.94 18.82
CA PRO A 192 -15.76 2.57 19.27
C PRO A 192 -16.63 3.05 18.11
N ALA A 193 -17.95 2.98 18.28
CA ALA A 193 -18.89 3.43 17.27
C ALA A 193 -18.65 4.91 16.89
N GLY A 194 -18.67 5.20 15.58
CA GLY A 194 -18.47 6.55 15.06
C GLY A 194 -17.01 6.93 14.74
N VAL A 195 -16.03 6.11 15.10
CA VAL A 195 -14.64 6.30 14.67
C VAL A 195 -14.53 6.03 13.17
N ARG A 196 -13.98 7.00 12.44
CA ARG A 196 -13.83 6.91 10.97
C ARG A 196 -12.46 6.35 10.60
N LEU A 197 -12.43 5.49 9.60
CA LEU A 197 -11.17 4.98 9.02
C LEU A 197 -10.75 5.82 7.81
N PHE A 198 -9.44 6.05 7.70
CA PHE A 198 -8.83 6.78 6.57
C PHE A 198 -7.67 5.96 6.03
N ASP A 199 -7.71 5.64 4.75
CA ASP A 199 -6.60 5.00 4.03
C ASP A 199 -6.25 5.76 2.75
N SER A 200 -5.18 5.38 2.08
CA SER A 200 -4.66 6.06 0.89
C SER A 200 -4.89 5.29 -0.42
N ALA A 201 -5.44 4.07 -0.38
CA ALA A 201 -5.47 3.19 -1.54
C ALA A 201 -6.25 3.77 -2.73
N GLU A 202 -7.46 4.28 -2.48
CA GLU A 202 -8.29 4.93 -3.51
C GLU A 202 -7.62 6.18 -4.08
N ALA A 203 -7.04 7.02 -3.21
CA ALA A 203 -6.37 8.26 -3.62
C ALA A 203 -5.13 7.97 -4.48
N VAL A 204 -4.36 6.93 -4.15
CA VAL A 204 -3.20 6.48 -4.94
C VAL A 204 -3.65 5.93 -6.28
N ALA A 205 -4.71 5.12 -6.32
CA ALA A 205 -5.29 4.64 -7.58
C ALA A 205 -5.79 5.79 -8.46
N ALA A 206 -6.53 6.74 -7.90
CA ALA A 206 -7.00 7.93 -8.63
C ALA A 206 -5.84 8.78 -9.16
N GLN A 207 -4.76 8.96 -8.39
CA GLN A 207 -3.56 9.64 -8.84
C GLN A 207 -2.88 8.88 -9.97
N THR A 208 -2.82 7.57 -9.88
CA THR A 208 -2.26 6.71 -10.94
C THR A 208 -3.04 6.89 -12.24
N LEU A 209 -4.38 6.88 -12.18
CA LEU A 209 -5.23 7.09 -13.35
C LEU A 209 -5.02 8.48 -13.97
N ARG A 210 -4.90 9.53 -13.15
CA ARG A 210 -4.56 10.88 -13.69
C ARG A 210 -3.21 10.90 -14.41
N ARG A 211 -2.22 10.14 -13.93
CA ARG A 211 -0.92 10.03 -14.59
C ARG A 211 -1.01 9.25 -15.90
N ILE A 212 -1.82 8.18 -15.95
CA ILE A 212 -2.10 7.42 -17.17
C ILE A 212 -2.78 8.31 -18.21
N ASP A 213 -3.82 9.03 -17.81
CA ASP A 213 -4.56 9.91 -18.73
C ASP A 213 -3.66 11.01 -19.32
N ALA A 214 -2.70 11.51 -18.54
CA ALA A 214 -1.73 12.50 -19.00
C ALA A 214 -0.71 11.95 -20.03
N LEU A 215 -0.56 10.64 -20.17
CA LEU A 215 0.29 10.04 -21.21
C LEU A 215 -0.30 10.19 -22.62
N ASN A 216 -1.61 10.50 -22.74
CA ASN A 216 -2.33 10.61 -24.00
C ASN A 216 -2.15 9.38 -24.91
N ARG A 217 -2.07 8.19 -24.34
CA ARG A 217 -1.96 6.91 -25.06
C ARG A 217 -3.30 6.20 -25.09
N PRO A 218 -3.54 5.34 -26.10
CA PRO A 218 -4.70 4.45 -26.07
C PRO A 218 -4.72 3.64 -24.77
N SER A 219 -5.80 3.71 -24.00
CA SER A 219 -5.95 3.03 -22.72
C SER A 219 -6.36 1.57 -22.84
N GLY A 220 -6.34 1.00 -24.04
CA GLY A 220 -6.72 -0.38 -24.27
C GLY A 220 -5.72 -1.38 -23.69
N GLY A 221 -6.22 -2.32 -22.90
CA GLY A 221 -5.52 -3.48 -22.39
C GLY A 221 -6.52 -4.64 -22.29
N GLU A 222 -6.05 -5.82 -21.91
CA GLU A 222 -6.88 -7.03 -21.80
C GLU A 222 -7.36 -7.27 -20.36
N GLY A 223 -6.96 -6.42 -19.41
CA GLY A 223 -7.25 -6.58 -18.01
C GLY A 223 -6.49 -7.75 -17.39
N THR A 224 -5.30 -8.04 -17.88
CA THR A 224 -4.46 -9.13 -17.36
C THR A 224 -3.84 -8.79 -16.01
N VAL A 225 -3.45 -9.83 -15.25
CA VAL A 225 -2.65 -9.72 -14.04
C VAL A 225 -1.45 -10.66 -14.15
N GLU A 226 -0.26 -10.09 -14.12
CA GLU A 226 0.99 -10.82 -14.03
C GLU A 226 1.57 -10.65 -12.62
N VAL A 227 2.07 -11.72 -12.01
CA VAL A 227 2.61 -11.70 -10.64
C VAL A 227 4.06 -12.11 -10.63
N PHE A 228 4.88 -11.33 -9.93
CA PHE A 228 6.26 -11.66 -9.62
C PHE A 228 6.46 -11.78 -8.11
N LEU A 229 7.15 -12.84 -7.69
CA LEU A 229 7.55 -13.10 -6.32
C LEU A 229 9.08 -13.04 -6.25
N SER A 230 9.61 -12.00 -5.64
CA SER A 230 11.06 -11.71 -5.58
C SER A 230 11.74 -11.81 -6.94
N GLY A 231 11.07 -11.27 -7.98
CA GLY A 231 11.55 -11.24 -9.36
C GLY A 231 11.35 -12.50 -10.18
N ARG A 232 10.71 -13.54 -9.62
CA ARG A 232 10.35 -14.77 -10.33
C ARG A 232 8.87 -14.74 -10.71
N PRO A 233 8.47 -15.14 -11.93
CA PRO A 233 7.06 -15.32 -12.28
C PRO A 233 6.36 -16.26 -11.29
N GLY A 234 5.13 -15.92 -10.92
CA GLY A 234 4.37 -16.70 -9.95
C GLY A 234 2.89 -16.37 -9.93
N ARG A 235 2.24 -16.69 -8.82
CA ARG A 235 0.84 -16.35 -8.53
C ARG A 235 0.77 -15.66 -7.19
N LEU A 236 -0.32 -14.93 -6.93
CA LEU A 236 -0.57 -14.36 -5.60
C LEU A 236 -0.48 -15.48 -4.55
N PRO A 237 0.12 -15.19 -3.38
CA PRO A 237 0.17 -16.16 -2.27
C PRO A 237 -1.24 -16.58 -1.85
N ALA A 238 -1.39 -17.81 -1.36
CA ALA A 238 -2.68 -18.31 -0.88
C ALA A 238 -3.32 -17.40 0.20
N SER A 239 -2.50 -16.74 1.01
CA SER A 239 -2.97 -15.75 2.00
C SER A 239 -3.73 -14.58 1.36
N ALA A 240 -3.44 -14.22 0.12
CA ALA A 240 -4.17 -13.17 -0.61
C ALA A 240 -5.64 -13.52 -0.84
N GLU A 241 -5.96 -14.82 -0.99
CA GLU A 241 -7.33 -15.29 -1.22
C GLU A 241 -8.25 -15.10 0.02
N ALA A 242 -7.67 -14.87 1.19
CA ALA A 242 -8.42 -14.52 2.38
C ALA A 242 -9.11 -13.14 2.28
N PHE A 243 -8.68 -12.30 1.33
CA PHE A 243 -9.14 -10.92 1.19
C PHE A 243 -9.88 -10.69 -0.12
N PRO A 244 -11.00 -9.93 -0.13
CA PRO A 244 -11.74 -9.62 -1.36
C PRO A 244 -10.88 -9.01 -2.47
N ALA A 245 -9.89 -8.19 -2.11
CA ALA A 245 -8.95 -7.60 -3.06
C ALA A 245 -8.10 -8.66 -3.77
N GLY A 246 -7.59 -9.64 -3.05
CA GLY A 246 -6.83 -10.75 -3.63
C GLY A 246 -7.68 -11.66 -4.50
N GLN A 247 -8.91 -11.98 -4.07
CA GLN A 247 -9.86 -12.75 -4.88
C GLN A 247 -10.17 -12.06 -6.21
N LEU A 248 -10.42 -10.74 -6.18
CA LEU A 248 -10.68 -9.94 -7.38
C LEU A 248 -9.51 -10.00 -8.37
N LEU A 249 -8.27 -9.92 -7.87
CA LEU A 249 -7.07 -9.89 -8.70
C LEU A 249 -6.68 -11.29 -9.20
N SER A 250 -6.94 -12.34 -8.42
CA SER A 250 -6.74 -13.74 -8.85
C SER A 250 -7.73 -14.19 -9.92
N ALA A 251 -8.93 -13.61 -9.95
CA ALA A 251 -9.95 -13.89 -10.98
C ALA A 251 -9.64 -13.21 -12.33
N GLY A 252 -8.68 -12.29 -12.39
CA GLY A 252 -8.20 -11.66 -13.61
C GLY A 252 -7.61 -12.70 -14.58
N ARG A 253 -7.67 -12.44 -15.90
CA ARG A 253 -7.07 -13.33 -16.91
C ARG A 253 -5.56 -13.39 -16.68
N SER A 254 -5.05 -14.56 -16.26
CA SER A 254 -3.62 -14.83 -16.25
C SER A 254 -3.12 -14.83 -17.68
N GLN A 255 -2.01 -14.13 -17.98
CA GLN A 255 -1.35 -14.33 -19.26
C GLN A 255 -0.94 -15.81 -19.38
N PRO A 256 -1.15 -16.45 -20.55
CA PRO A 256 -0.58 -17.76 -20.77
C PRO A 256 0.96 -17.67 -20.71
N SER A 257 1.56 -18.58 -19.96
CA SER A 257 3.00 -18.76 -19.75
C SER A 257 3.75 -19.01 -21.05
#